data_522ee395fc8a6b850650fee414cfedb2
#
_entry.id   522ee395fc8a6b850650fee414cfedb2
#
_cell.length_a   1.000
_cell.length_b   1.000
_cell.length_c   1.000
_cell.angle_alpha   90.00
_cell.angle_beta   90.00
_cell.angle_gamma   90.00
#
_symmetry.space_group_name_H-M   'P 1'
#
loop_
_entity.id
_entity.type
_entity.pdbx_description
1 polymer ?
#
loop_
_entity_poly.entity_id
_entity_poly.type
_entity_poly.pdbx_seq_one_letter_code
_entity_poly.pdbx_strand_id
1 'polypeptide(L)'
;MFPESFRATALLTAWLERLDEVGVELRFGLRWSGWGEHGPAFREADGTTTEVATDATVLALGGGSWARTGSDGVWADTFAAAGIEVAPLRPSNCGFTVAWTPYFVERHAGDPLKNVQLSFGGHTARGEAMLTDDGIEGNAVYALSSELRDSLDAGSPTVLLVDLRPDLTAGALTDRLGSRRPKESTSKWLRRTAGLPPVAVALLREACRDLPDDPAEMAGLIRACPVPLTGVQPVDRAISTAGGVAFDAVDEQFMLRARPGTFVAGEMLDWEAPTGGYLLQATFSTAVAAADGVRRWLGRD
;
A
#
# COMPACT_ATOMS: atom_id res chain seq x y z
N MET A 1 -13.14 1.76 -9.83
CA MET A 1 -13.83 1.32 -11.06
C MET A 1 -13.19 0.03 -11.51
N PHE A 2 -13.95 -1.01 -11.82
CA PHE A 2 -13.44 -2.28 -12.31
C PHE A 2 -14.01 -2.53 -13.72
N PRO A 3 -13.25 -3.23 -14.62
CA PRO A 3 -13.82 -3.67 -15.89
C PRO A 3 -15.03 -4.58 -15.64
N GLU A 4 -16.02 -4.53 -16.51
CA GLU A 4 -17.24 -5.37 -16.41
C GLU A 4 -16.90 -6.87 -16.36
N SER A 5 -15.86 -7.28 -17.09
CA SER A 5 -15.35 -8.66 -17.09
C SER A 5 -14.64 -9.09 -15.80
N PHE A 6 -14.31 -8.16 -14.89
CA PHE A 6 -13.43 -8.38 -13.73
C PHE A 6 -12.08 -9.05 -14.04
N ARG A 7 -11.64 -9.01 -15.32
CA ARG A 7 -10.39 -9.63 -15.76
C ARG A 7 -9.40 -8.58 -16.24
N ALA A 8 -8.34 -8.36 -15.49
CA ALA A 8 -7.26 -7.43 -15.86
C ALA A 8 -6.60 -7.83 -17.20
N THR A 9 -6.45 -9.12 -17.46
CA THR A 9 -5.87 -9.66 -18.70
C THR A 9 -6.65 -9.22 -19.96
N ALA A 10 -7.99 -9.25 -19.90
CA ALA A 10 -8.80 -8.84 -21.06
C ALA A 10 -8.63 -7.34 -21.38
N LEU A 11 -8.52 -6.50 -20.35
CA LEU A 11 -8.24 -5.08 -20.52
C LEU A 11 -6.83 -4.85 -21.11
N LEU A 12 -5.83 -5.56 -20.59
CA LEU A 12 -4.46 -5.48 -21.11
C LEU A 12 -4.38 -5.91 -22.57
N THR A 13 -5.01 -7.02 -22.94
CA THR A 13 -5.03 -7.50 -24.34
C THR A 13 -5.63 -6.44 -25.26
N ALA A 14 -6.81 -5.93 -24.95
CA ALA A 14 -7.46 -4.88 -25.74
C ALA A 14 -6.61 -3.60 -25.86
N TRP A 15 -5.86 -3.27 -24.81
CA TRP A 15 -4.96 -2.11 -24.83
C TRP A 15 -3.75 -2.35 -25.73
N LEU A 16 -3.12 -3.52 -25.65
CA LEU A 16 -2.00 -3.89 -26.52
C LEU A 16 -2.41 -3.93 -28.01
N GLU A 17 -3.58 -4.49 -28.32
CA GLU A 17 -4.17 -4.46 -29.66
C GLU A 17 -4.35 -3.02 -30.16
N ARG A 18 -4.86 -2.13 -29.30
CA ARG A 18 -5.04 -0.73 -29.67
C ARG A 18 -3.72 0.00 -29.92
N LEU A 19 -2.68 -0.29 -29.13
CA LEU A 19 -1.34 0.28 -29.34
C LEU A 19 -0.75 -0.18 -30.69
N ASP A 20 -0.89 -1.45 -31.03
CA ASP A 20 -0.46 -2.01 -32.31
C ASP A 20 -1.18 -1.33 -33.50
N GLU A 21 -2.52 -1.19 -33.41
CA GLU A 21 -3.33 -0.50 -34.43
C GLU A 21 -2.87 0.95 -34.73
N VAL A 22 -2.36 1.65 -33.71
CA VAL A 22 -1.87 3.04 -33.88
C VAL A 22 -0.37 3.10 -34.16
N GLY A 23 0.27 1.96 -34.41
CA GLY A 23 1.67 1.86 -34.85
C GLY A 23 2.71 2.00 -33.72
N VAL A 24 2.34 1.68 -32.48
CA VAL A 24 3.30 1.64 -31.37
C VAL A 24 4.09 0.34 -31.43
N GLU A 25 5.40 0.45 -31.58
CA GLU A 25 6.30 -0.70 -31.50
C GLU A 25 6.55 -1.10 -30.04
N LEU A 26 6.22 -2.34 -29.67
CA LEU A 26 6.43 -2.89 -28.34
C LEU A 26 7.70 -3.74 -28.31
N ARG A 27 8.66 -3.39 -27.46
CA ARG A 27 9.91 -4.13 -27.22
C ARG A 27 9.94 -4.66 -25.80
N PHE A 28 9.94 -5.97 -25.66
CA PHE A 28 9.97 -6.65 -24.37
C PHE A 28 11.37 -7.18 -24.04
N GLY A 29 11.60 -7.51 -22.76
CA GLY A 29 12.87 -8.08 -22.30
C GLY A 29 14.01 -7.06 -22.20
N LEU A 30 13.69 -5.77 -22.27
CA LEU A 30 14.63 -4.66 -22.14
C LEU A 30 14.47 -3.99 -20.79
N ARG A 31 15.56 -3.87 -20.05
CA ARG A 31 15.59 -3.14 -18.79
C ARG A 31 16.22 -1.77 -19.00
N TRP A 32 15.50 -0.71 -18.71
CA TRP A 32 16.09 0.63 -18.70
C TRP A 32 17.25 0.71 -17.70
N SER A 33 18.40 1.18 -18.13
CA SER A 33 19.65 1.24 -17.36
C SER A 33 20.20 2.66 -17.20
N GLY A 34 19.46 3.66 -17.63
CA GLY A 34 19.86 5.06 -17.55
C GLY A 34 19.86 5.77 -18.89
N TRP A 35 20.68 6.79 -18.99
CA TRP A 35 20.86 7.58 -20.20
C TRP A 35 22.24 7.32 -20.80
N GLY A 36 22.29 7.03 -22.09
CA GLY A 36 23.49 7.01 -22.88
C GLY A 36 23.83 8.36 -23.51
N GLU A 37 24.70 8.36 -24.49
CA GLU A 37 25.11 9.56 -25.22
C GLU A 37 23.99 10.06 -26.16
N HIS A 38 23.22 9.15 -26.75
CA HIS A 38 22.24 9.44 -27.79
C HIS A 38 20.78 9.27 -27.36
N GLY A 39 20.52 8.85 -26.12
CA GLY A 39 19.16 8.65 -25.61
C GLY A 39 19.09 7.66 -24.47
N PRO A 40 17.90 7.11 -24.15
CA PRO A 40 17.76 6.12 -23.12
C PRO A 40 18.52 4.83 -23.46
N ALA A 41 19.22 4.29 -22.44
CA ALA A 41 19.98 3.05 -22.54
C ALA A 41 19.19 1.89 -21.90
N PHE A 42 19.27 0.73 -22.53
CA PHE A 42 18.58 -0.47 -22.11
C PHE A 42 19.55 -1.64 -22.02
N ARG A 43 19.38 -2.49 -21.02
CA ARG A 43 20.12 -3.74 -20.87
C ARG A 43 19.24 -4.91 -21.27
N GLU A 44 19.77 -5.76 -22.11
CA GLU A 44 19.17 -7.02 -22.54
C GLU A 44 19.50 -8.16 -21.56
N ALA A 45 18.82 -9.30 -21.70
CA ALA A 45 19.01 -10.46 -20.82
C ALA A 45 20.42 -11.07 -20.90
N ASP A 46 21.10 -10.92 -22.05
CA ASP A 46 22.49 -11.38 -22.28
C ASP A 46 23.54 -10.40 -21.73
N GLY A 47 23.10 -9.26 -21.15
CA GLY A 47 23.97 -8.22 -20.61
C GLY A 47 24.36 -7.14 -21.62
N THR A 48 24.00 -7.26 -22.88
CA THR A 48 24.22 -6.24 -23.90
C THR A 48 23.48 -4.95 -23.54
N THR A 49 24.11 -3.79 -23.79
CA THR A 49 23.48 -2.48 -23.62
C THR A 49 23.22 -1.87 -24.99
N THR A 50 21.99 -1.45 -25.21
CA THR A 50 21.53 -0.79 -26.44
C THR A 50 21.01 0.59 -26.13
N GLU A 51 21.43 1.61 -26.87
CA GLU A 51 20.89 2.95 -26.80
C GLU A 51 19.84 3.16 -27.90
N VAL A 52 18.81 3.92 -27.59
CA VAL A 52 17.76 4.27 -28.54
C VAL A 52 17.74 5.77 -28.71
N ALA A 53 18.10 6.25 -29.90
CA ALA A 53 18.00 7.67 -30.23
C ALA A 53 16.54 8.09 -30.29
N THR A 54 16.18 9.14 -29.51
CA THR A 54 14.80 9.63 -29.39
C THR A 54 14.78 11.14 -29.36
N ASP A 55 13.73 11.75 -29.93
CA ASP A 55 13.48 13.20 -29.84
C ASP A 55 12.88 13.59 -28.48
N ALA A 56 12.19 12.65 -27.83
CA ALA A 56 11.67 12.77 -26.47
C ALA A 56 11.52 11.39 -25.83
N THR A 57 11.59 11.33 -24.51
CA THR A 57 11.44 10.10 -23.72
C THR A 57 10.42 10.32 -22.61
N VAL A 58 9.48 9.37 -22.42
CA VAL A 58 8.63 9.31 -21.24
C VAL A 58 9.03 8.10 -20.43
N LEU A 59 9.46 8.30 -19.20
CA LEU A 59 9.76 7.25 -18.25
C LEU A 59 8.53 7.03 -17.37
N ALA A 60 8.00 5.82 -17.37
CA ALA A 60 6.85 5.38 -16.58
C ALA A 60 7.20 4.06 -15.89
N LEU A 61 8.29 4.08 -15.10
CA LEU A 61 8.96 2.89 -14.58
C LEU A 61 8.28 2.30 -13.34
N GLY A 62 7.23 2.95 -12.82
CA GLY A 62 6.49 2.50 -11.65
C GLY A 62 7.22 2.76 -10.33
N GLY A 63 6.70 2.19 -9.24
CA GLY A 63 7.31 2.25 -7.90
C GLY A 63 8.27 1.11 -7.64
N GLY A 64 8.35 0.67 -6.35
CA GLY A 64 9.17 -0.46 -5.91
C GLY A 64 8.36 -1.62 -5.33
N SER A 65 7.02 -1.51 -5.31
CA SER A 65 6.13 -2.55 -4.80
C SER A 65 5.92 -3.67 -5.83
N TRP A 66 5.78 -4.92 -5.35
CA TRP A 66 5.54 -6.08 -6.22
C TRP A 66 6.50 -6.19 -7.40
N ALA A 67 7.79 -6.21 -7.14
CA ALA A 67 8.86 -6.21 -8.15
C ALA A 67 8.66 -7.23 -9.29
N ARG A 68 8.02 -8.37 -9.01
CA ARG A 68 7.65 -9.39 -10.02
C ARG A 68 6.68 -8.90 -11.11
N THR A 69 6.03 -7.75 -10.93
CA THR A 69 5.12 -7.15 -11.91
C THR A 69 5.78 -6.14 -12.83
N GLY A 70 7.09 -5.92 -12.69
CA GLY A 70 7.89 -5.18 -13.64
C GLY A 70 8.74 -4.04 -13.10
N SER A 71 8.44 -3.49 -11.92
CA SER A 71 9.24 -2.43 -11.30
C SER A 71 9.76 -2.86 -9.93
N ASP A 72 11.06 -2.73 -9.73
CA ASP A 72 11.75 -3.01 -8.46
C ASP A 72 12.30 -1.75 -7.78
N GLY A 73 12.00 -0.56 -8.32
CA GLY A 73 12.44 0.72 -7.78
C GLY A 73 13.92 1.07 -7.99
N VAL A 74 14.72 0.18 -8.59
CA VAL A 74 16.18 0.40 -8.80
C VAL A 74 16.47 1.64 -9.66
N TRP A 75 15.51 2.08 -10.47
CA TRP A 75 15.62 3.32 -11.24
C TRP A 75 15.92 4.55 -10.36
N ALA A 76 15.46 4.55 -9.11
CA ALA A 76 15.66 5.66 -8.18
C ALA A 76 17.14 5.99 -7.95
N ASP A 77 18.00 4.96 -7.82
CA ASP A 77 19.44 5.12 -7.68
C ASP A 77 20.07 5.77 -8.92
N THR A 78 19.58 5.38 -10.11
CA THR A 78 20.05 5.93 -11.40
C THR A 78 19.68 7.42 -11.52
N PHE A 79 18.48 7.79 -11.07
CA PHE A 79 18.04 9.20 -11.04
C PHE A 79 18.85 10.01 -10.04
N ALA A 80 19.05 9.50 -8.82
CA ALA A 80 19.86 10.17 -7.80
C ALA A 80 21.31 10.38 -8.28
N ALA A 81 21.92 9.36 -8.91
CA ALA A 81 23.25 9.47 -9.51
C ALA A 81 23.33 10.50 -10.64
N ALA A 82 22.21 10.76 -11.33
CA ALA A 82 22.09 11.82 -12.34
C ALA A 82 21.81 13.20 -11.76
N GLY A 83 21.79 13.36 -10.43
CA GLY A 83 21.51 14.63 -9.74
C GLY A 83 20.03 15.03 -9.74
N ILE A 84 19.12 14.10 -10.01
CA ILE A 84 17.67 14.31 -9.95
C ILE A 84 17.20 14.00 -8.53
N GLU A 85 16.45 14.89 -7.94
CA GLU A 85 15.92 14.72 -6.59
C GLU A 85 14.86 13.61 -6.57
N VAL A 86 15.10 12.59 -5.75
CA VAL A 86 14.23 11.44 -5.55
C VAL A 86 14.01 11.25 -4.05
N ALA A 87 12.77 11.37 -3.59
CA ALA A 87 12.40 10.99 -2.24
C ALA A 87 12.55 9.45 -2.06
N PRO A 88 13.05 8.98 -0.92
CA PRO A 88 13.25 7.55 -0.67
C PRO A 88 11.96 6.76 -0.91
N LEU A 89 12.07 5.65 -1.64
CA LEU A 89 10.92 4.76 -1.86
C LEU A 89 10.56 4.06 -0.55
N ARG A 90 9.30 4.17 -0.15
CA ARG A 90 8.75 3.61 1.09
C ARG A 90 7.47 2.82 0.80
N PRO A 91 7.12 1.80 1.62
CA PRO A 91 5.86 1.09 1.45
C PRO A 91 4.66 2.02 1.68
N SER A 92 3.66 1.94 0.81
CA SER A 92 2.37 2.61 0.93
C SER A 92 1.24 1.60 0.73
N ASN A 93 0.10 1.82 1.38
CA ASN A 93 -0.95 0.79 1.44
C ASN A 93 -0.37 -0.57 1.86
N CYS A 94 0.31 -0.59 2.98
CA CYS A 94 1.12 -1.72 3.45
C CYS A 94 0.62 -2.29 4.77
N GLY A 95 1.09 -3.49 5.10
CA GLY A 95 0.94 -4.13 6.39
C GLY A 95 2.02 -3.68 7.39
N PHE A 96 1.85 -4.12 8.63
CA PHE A 96 2.76 -3.81 9.74
C PHE A 96 3.10 -5.07 10.50
N THR A 97 4.32 -5.13 11.04
CA THR A 97 4.76 -6.23 11.88
C THR A 97 4.27 -6.08 13.31
N VAL A 98 3.96 -7.20 13.94
CA VAL A 98 3.54 -7.31 15.33
C VAL A 98 4.27 -8.49 15.97
N ALA A 99 4.70 -8.33 17.21
CA ALA A 99 5.37 -9.41 17.96
C ALA A 99 4.31 -10.38 18.55
N TRP A 100 3.64 -11.12 17.67
CA TRP A 100 2.69 -12.14 18.11
C TRP A 100 3.33 -13.25 18.93
N THR A 101 2.59 -13.83 19.88
CA THR A 101 3.06 -15.07 20.51
C THR A 101 3.02 -16.25 19.52
N PRO A 102 3.93 -17.25 19.64
CA PRO A 102 3.90 -18.45 18.79
C PRO A 102 2.55 -19.18 18.81
N TYR A 103 1.87 -19.19 19.95
CA TYR A 103 0.54 -19.78 20.10
C TYR A 103 -0.52 -19.07 19.24
N PHE A 104 -0.43 -17.74 19.14
CA PHE A 104 -1.36 -16.96 18.33
C PHE A 104 -1.12 -17.20 16.84
N VAL A 105 0.13 -17.17 16.42
CA VAL A 105 0.53 -17.43 15.02
C VAL A 105 0.06 -18.80 14.56
N GLU A 106 0.38 -19.87 15.32
CA GLU A 106 0.02 -21.24 14.96
C GLU A 106 -1.48 -21.43 14.70
N ARG A 107 -2.34 -20.64 15.37
CA ARG A 107 -3.79 -20.84 15.34
C ARG A 107 -4.55 -19.83 14.51
N HIS A 108 -4.00 -18.64 14.32
CA HIS A 108 -4.72 -17.49 13.79
C HIS A 108 -4.02 -16.75 12.65
N ALA A 109 -2.80 -17.13 12.26
CA ALA A 109 -2.21 -16.60 11.04
C ALA A 109 -3.07 -16.99 9.83
N GLY A 110 -3.45 -16.00 9.03
CA GLY A 110 -4.37 -16.15 7.91
C GLY A 110 -5.86 -15.95 8.27
N ASP A 111 -6.20 -15.72 9.54
CA ASP A 111 -7.58 -15.44 9.93
C ASP A 111 -7.96 -13.97 9.68
N PRO A 112 -9.12 -13.68 9.08
CA PRO A 112 -9.61 -12.32 8.91
C PRO A 112 -10.32 -11.81 10.15
N LEU A 113 -10.08 -10.54 10.48
CA LEU A 113 -10.90 -9.74 11.39
C LEU A 113 -11.91 -8.95 10.57
N LYS A 114 -13.15 -9.44 10.52
CA LYS A 114 -14.21 -8.83 9.71
C LYS A 114 -14.99 -7.79 10.50
N ASN A 115 -15.43 -6.73 9.79
CA ASN A 115 -16.26 -5.68 10.35
C ASN A 115 -15.65 -5.08 11.61
N VAL A 116 -14.39 -4.67 11.52
CA VAL A 116 -13.67 -3.94 12.58
C VAL A 116 -13.53 -2.46 12.22
N GLN A 117 -13.28 -1.63 13.21
CA GLN A 117 -12.82 -0.27 13.02
C GLN A 117 -11.43 -0.14 13.64
N LEU A 118 -10.50 0.33 12.84
CA LEU A 118 -9.14 0.63 13.25
C LEU A 118 -8.99 2.11 13.53
N SER A 119 -8.17 2.49 14.51
CA SER A 119 -7.90 3.90 14.77
C SER A 119 -6.46 4.14 15.20
N PHE A 120 -5.90 5.25 14.73
CA PHE A 120 -4.58 5.75 15.07
C PHE A 120 -4.50 7.26 14.86
N GLY A 121 -3.87 8.02 15.76
CA GLY A 121 -3.60 9.45 15.59
C GLY A 121 -4.82 10.33 15.31
N GLY A 122 -6.04 9.90 15.75
CA GLY A 122 -7.29 10.61 15.44
C GLY A 122 -7.95 10.18 14.12
N HIS A 123 -7.27 9.37 13.29
CA HIS A 123 -7.80 8.81 12.06
C HIS A 123 -8.49 7.47 12.33
N THR A 124 -9.51 7.16 11.54
CA THR A 124 -10.26 5.90 11.67
C THR A 124 -10.51 5.28 10.30
N ALA A 125 -10.43 3.95 10.24
CA ALA A 125 -10.79 3.19 9.05
C ALA A 125 -11.67 2.00 9.45
N ARG A 126 -12.73 1.76 8.70
CA ARG A 126 -13.63 0.63 8.91
C ARG A 126 -13.53 -0.37 7.77
N GLY A 127 -13.45 -1.66 8.11
CA GLY A 127 -13.34 -2.69 7.10
C GLY A 127 -12.92 -4.03 7.66
N GLU A 128 -12.10 -4.71 6.89
CA GLU A 128 -11.47 -5.98 7.23
C GLU A 128 -9.96 -5.78 7.47
N ALA A 129 -9.42 -6.51 8.45
CA ALA A 129 -7.98 -6.68 8.63
C ALA A 129 -7.65 -8.18 8.57
N MET A 130 -6.47 -8.52 8.09
CA MET A 130 -5.93 -9.88 8.01
C MET A 130 -4.78 -10.01 8.99
N LEU A 131 -4.81 -11.03 9.81
CA LEU A 131 -3.68 -11.37 10.67
C LEU A 131 -2.73 -12.26 9.89
N THR A 132 -1.44 -11.91 9.90
CA THR A 132 -0.38 -12.71 9.25
C THR A 132 0.49 -13.37 10.32
N ASP A 133 1.41 -14.21 9.91
CA ASP A 133 2.37 -14.85 10.79
C ASP A 133 3.32 -13.84 11.48
N ASP A 134 3.53 -12.70 10.86
CA ASP A 134 4.44 -11.66 11.32
C ASP A 134 3.75 -10.31 11.59
N GLY A 135 2.40 -10.18 11.41
CA GLY A 135 1.77 -8.90 11.59
C GLY A 135 0.28 -8.78 11.26
N ILE A 136 -0.09 -7.61 10.76
CA ILE A 136 -1.47 -7.25 10.40
C ILE A 136 -1.49 -6.45 9.10
N GLU A 137 -2.43 -6.77 8.20
CA GLU A 137 -2.60 -6.12 6.90
C GLU A 137 -4.09 -6.03 6.53
N GLY A 138 -4.40 -5.59 5.30
CA GLY A 138 -5.76 -5.53 4.77
C GLY A 138 -6.30 -4.10 4.65
N ASN A 139 -7.45 -3.96 3.97
CA ASN A 139 -7.97 -2.66 3.53
C ASN A 139 -8.11 -1.62 4.65
N ALA A 140 -8.54 -2.02 5.84
CA ALA A 140 -8.68 -1.10 6.97
C ALA A 140 -7.30 -0.65 7.50
N VAL A 141 -6.27 -1.52 7.42
CA VAL A 141 -4.90 -1.20 7.81
C VAL A 141 -4.26 -0.27 6.76
N TYR A 142 -4.46 -0.59 5.48
CA TYR A 142 -3.91 0.21 4.38
C TYR A 142 -4.40 1.66 4.40
N ALA A 143 -5.65 1.88 4.80
CA ALA A 143 -6.21 3.22 4.91
C ALA A 143 -5.57 4.11 6.00
N LEU A 144 -4.80 3.52 6.91
CA LEU A 144 -4.06 4.21 7.97
C LEU A 144 -2.54 4.08 7.80
N SER A 145 -2.09 3.52 6.68
CA SER A 145 -0.69 3.11 6.54
C SER A 145 0.29 4.27 6.50
N SER A 146 -0.07 5.43 5.97
CA SER A 146 0.80 6.60 5.95
C SER A 146 1.10 7.10 7.36
N GLU A 147 0.07 7.28 8.18
CA GLU A 147 0.21 7.79 9.55
C GLU A 147 0.93 6.80 10.47
N LEU A 148 0.65 5.51 10.31
CA LEU A 148 1.29 4.44 11.08
C LEU A 148 2.78 4.31 10.71
N ARG A 149 3.09 4.33 9.41
CA ARG A 149 4.47 4.30 8.89
C ARG A 149 5.25 5.50 9.39
N ASP A 150 4.72 6.71 9.22
CA ASP A 150 5.41 7.94 9.59
C ASP A 150 5.65 8.02 11.12
N SER A 151 4.74 7.46 11.93
CA SER A 151 4.94 7.31 13.38
C SER A 151 6.10 6.36 13.72
N LEU A 152 6.17 5.20 13.04
CA LEU A 152 7.26 4.23 13.21
C LEU A 152 8.60 4.79 12.74
N ASP A 153 8.64 5.46 11.60
CA ASP A 153 9.84 6.09 11.05
C ASP A 153 10.38 7.20 11.99
N ALA A 154 9.49 7.88 12.70
CA ALA A 154 9.85 8.84 13.74
C ALA A 154 10.33 8.18 15.05
N GLY A 155 10.37 6.85 15.13
CA GLY A 155 10.74 6.10 16.33
C GLY A 155 9.75 6.21 17.48
N SER A 156 8.50 6.59 17.20
CA SER A 156 7.46 6.73 18.20
C SER A 156 6.80 5.40 18.53
N PRO A 157 6.39 5.17 19.80
CA PRO A 157 5.56 4.01 20.12
C PRO A 157 4.25 4.05 19.35
N THR A 158 4.05 3.09 18.45
CA THR A 158 2.91 3.05 17.53
C THR A 158 1.97 1.91 17.93
N VAL A 159 0.78 2.26 18.40
CA VAL A 159 -0.24 1.30 18.82
C VAL A 159 -1.50 1.50 18.00
N LEU A 160 -1.82 0.50 17.17
CA LEU A 160 -3.09 0.45 16.44
C LEU A 160 -4.20 0.00 17.38
N LEU A 161 -5.27 0.77 17.48
CA LEU A 161 -6.45 0.39 18.26
C LEU A 161 -7.49 -0.27 17.36
N VAL A 162 -7.96 -1.44 17.79
CA VAL A 162 -8.93 -2.25 17.06
C VAL A 162 -10.26 -2.30 17.82
N ASP A 163 -11.29 -1.68 17.27
CA ASP A 163 -12.68 -1.88 17.73
C ASP A 163 -13.24 -3.14 17.05
N LEU A 164 -13.41 -4.19 17.84
CA LEU A 164 -13.89 -5.49 17.37
C LEU A 164 -15.42 -5.55 17.23
N ARG A 165 -16.15 -4.52 17.69
CA ARG A 165 -17.62 -4.43 17.62
C ARG A 165 -18.10 -3.00 17.34
N PRO A 166 -17.69 -2.39 16.23
CA PRO A 166 -17.99 -0.98 15.94
C PRO A 166 -19.48 -0.70 15.75
N ASP A 167 -20.31 -1.72 15.55
CA ASP A 167 -21.77 -1.58 15.42
C ASP A 167 -22.49 -1.47 16.76
N LEU A 168 -21.80 -1.69 17.88
CA LEU A 168 -22.38 -1.60 19.22
C LEU A 168 -21.86 -0.38 19.96
N THR A 169 -22.74 0.33 20.64
CA THR A 169 -22.31 1.35 21.61
C THR A 169 -21.64 0.69 22.82
N ALA A 170 -20.80 1.44 23.53
CA ALA A 170 -20.15 0.94 24.74
C ALA A 170 -21.20 0.45 25.78
N GLY A 171 -22.28 1.22 25.98
CA GLY A 171 -23.36 0.84 26.91
C GLY A 171 -24.05 -0.46 26.49
N ALA A 172 -24.46 -0.58 25.23
CA ALA A 172 -25.10 -1.81 24.71
C ALA A 172 -24.17 -3.04 24.83
N LEU A 173 -22.87 -2.86 24.66
CA LEU A 173 -21.89 -3.94 24.83
C LEU A 173 -21.74 -4.31 26.31
N THR A 174 -21.64 -3.32 27.21
CA THR A 174 -21.59 -3.54 28.65
C THR A 174 -22.82 -4.29 29.15
N ASP A 175 -24.03 -3.88 28.75
CA ASP A 175 -25.29 -4.52 29.15
C ASP A 175 -25.31 -6.01 28.70
N ARG A 176 -24.88 -6.31 27.46
CA ARG A 176 -24.78 -7.70 26.98
C ARG A 176 -23.77 -8.52 27.77
N LEU A 177 -22.62 -7.96 28.09
CA LEU A 177 -21.55 -8.60 28.85
C LEU A 177 -21.98 -8.84 30.32
N GLY A 178 -22.86 -8.02 30.90
CA GLY A 178 -23.41 -8.21 32.23
C GLY A 178 -24.19 -9.53 32.42
N SER A 179 -24.54 -10.23 31.34
CA SER A 179 -25.27 -11.51 31.38
C SER A 179 -24.36 -12.74 31.49
N ARG A 180 -23.16 -12.62 32.08
CA ARG A 180 -22.25 -13.79 32.27
C ARG A 180 -22.87 -14.84 33.16
N ARG A 181 -22.77 -16.11 32.75
CA ARG A 181 -23.31 -17.26 33.51
C ARG A 181 -22.28 -17.78 34.50
N PRO A 182 -22.72 -18.33 35.68
CA PRO A 182 -21.80 -18.99 36.61
C PRO A 182 -20.97 -20.08 35.93
N LYS A 183 -19.67 -20.12 36.20
CA LYS A 183 -18.70 -21.08 35.61
C LYS A 183 -18.58 -21.06 34.10
N GLU A 184 -19.11 -20.03 33.42
CA GLU A 184 -18.92 -19.86 31.98
C GLU A 184 -17.47 -19.42 31.69
N SER A 185 -16.79 -20.13 30.74
CA SER A 185 -15.46 -19.72 30.32
C SER A 185 -15.50 -18.37 29.58
N THR A 186 -14.46 -17.55 29.74
CA THR A 186 -14.37 -16.22 29.11
C THR A 186 -14.61 -16.30 27.61
N SER A 187 -14.02 -17.26 26.89
CA SER A 187 -14.24 -17.43 25.46
C SER A 187 -15.71 -17.71 25.09
N LYS A 188 -16.40 -18.56 25.88
CA LYS A 188 -17.82 -18.86 25.65
C LYS A 188 -18.70 -17.66 25.96
N TRP A 189 -18.40 -16.96 27.03
CA TRP A 189 -19.07 -15.72 27.42
C TRP A 189 -18.98 -14.67 26.32
N LEU A 190 -17.76 -14.31 25.83
CA LEU A 190 -17.54 -13.31 24.80
C LEU A 190 -18.20 -13.68 23.45
N ARG A 191 -18.14 -14.96 23.08
CA ARG A 191 -18.81 -15.43 21.85
C ARG A 191 -20.33 -15.29 21.93
N ARG A 192 -20.93 -15.62 23.07
CA ARG A 192 -22.38 -15.58 23.28
C ARG A 192 -22.89 -14.15 23.40
N THR A 193 -22.21 -13.29 24.16
CA THR A 193 -22.72 -11.96 24.52
C THR A 193 -22.28 -10.86 23.53
N ALA A 194 -21.03 -10.89 23.11
CA ALA A 194 -20.47 -9.92 22.20
C ALA A 194 -20.40 -10.42 20.74
N GLY A 195 -20.67 -11.70 20.48
CA GLY A 195 -20.60 -12.30 19.13
C GLY A 195 -19.19 -12.31 18.56
N LEU A 196 -18.15 -12.36 19.40
CA LEU A 196 -16.76 -12.34 18.96
C LEU A 196 -16.36 -13.71 18.35
N PRO A 197 -15.75 -13.76 17.16
CA PRO A 197 -15.16 -14.97 16.64
C PRO A 197 -13.94 -15.41 17.45
N PRO A 198 -13.49 -16.69 17.34
CA PRO A 198 -12.33 -17.16 18.09
C PRO A 198 -11.07 -16.31 17.94
N VAL A 199 -10.77 -15.84 16.74
CA VAL A 199 -9.62 -14.97 16.44
C VAL A 199 -9.68 -13.64 17.20
N ALA A 200 -10.86 -13.01 17.32
CA ALA A 200 -11.02 -11.76 18.07
C ALA A 200 -10.82 -12.00 19.59
N VAL A 201 -11.27 -13.13 20.13
CA VAL A 201 -11.02 -13.50 21.53
C VAL A 201 -9.53 -13.79 21.76
N ALA A 202 -8.85 -14.38 20.79
CA ALA A 202 -7.41 -14.60 20.85
C ALA A 202 -6.65 -13.26 20.82
N LEU A 203 -7.03 -12.34 19.94
CA LEU A 203 -6.43 -11.01 19.86
C LEU A 203 -6.56 -10.22 21.19
N LEU A 204 -7.72 -10.29 21.85
CA LEU A 204 -7.87 -9.70 23.18
C LEU A 204 -6.87 -10.28 24.20
N ARG A 205 -6.53 -11.58 24.10
CA ARG A 205 -5.54 -12.22 24.98
C ARG A 205 -4.09 -11.89 24.61
N GLU A 206 -3.80 -11.60 23.36
CA GLU A 206 -2.51 -11.02 22.95
C GLU A 206 -2.34 -9.62 23.55
N ALA A 207 -3.40 -8.81 23.50
CA ALA A 207 -3.39 -7.45 24.04
C ALA A 207 -3.37 -7.42 25.58
N CYS A 208 -4.07 -8.37 26.22
CA CYS A 208 -4.21 -8.44 27.67
C CYS A 208 -4.29 -9.90 28.12
N ARG A 209 -3.24 -10.38 28.79
CA ARG A 209 -3.14 -11.78 29.22
C ARG A 209 -4.26 -12.16 30.19
N ASP A 210 -4.54 -11.28 31.15
CA ASP A 210 -5.57 -11.46 32.16
C ASP A 210 -6.77 -10.59 31.79
N LEU A 211 -7.70 -11.17 31.02
CA LEU A 211 -8.89 -10.47 30.53
C LEU A 211 -9.80 -10.04 31.70
N PRO A 212 -10.34 -8.81 31.66
CA PRO A 212 -11.22 -8.31 32.69
C PRO A 212 -12.48 -9.18 32.86
N ASP A 213 -12.92 -9.36 34.10
CA ASP A 213 -14.21 -9.96 34.42
C ASP A 213 -15.33 -8.91 34.53
N ASP A 214 -14.97 -7.64 34.73
CA ASP A 214 -15.91 -6.52 34.76
C ASP A 214 -16.44 -6.24 33.35
N PRO A 215 -17.77 -6.17 33.17
CA PRO A 215 -18.39 -5.93 31.87
C PRO A 215 -17.99 -4.60 31.20
N ALA A 216 -17.81 -3.53 31.98
CA ALA A 216 -17.47 -2.21 31.41
C ALA A 216 -16.01 -2.15 30.99
N GLU A 217 -15.10 -2.70 31.77
CA GLU A 217 -13.67 -2.83 31.39
C GLU A 217 -13.51 -3.73 30.15
N MET A 218 -14.21 -4.86 30.13
CA MET A 218 -14.18 -5.75 28.96
C MET A 218 -14.76 -5.06 27.71
N ALA A 219 -15.85 -4.31 27.84
CA ALA A 219 -16.39 -3.53 26.73
C ALA A 219 -15.39 -2.49 26.21
N GLY A 220 -14.68 -1.83 27.13
CA GLY A 220 -13.59 -0.90 26.79
C GLY A 220 -12.49 -1.58 25.99
N LEU A 221 -12.03 -2.75 26.44
CA LEU A 221 -10.99 -3.52 25.75
C LEU A 221 -11.45 -4.03 24.37
N ILE A 222 -12.69 -4.48 24.23
CA ILE A 222 -13.27 -4.92 22.94
C ILE A 222 -13.33 -3.75 21.96
N ARG A 223 -13.61 -2.53 22.42
CA ARG A 223 -13.74 -1.35 21.59
C ARG A 223 -12.42 -0.65 21.27
N ALA A 224 -11.39 -0.95 22.02
CA ALA A 224 -10.06 -0.35 21.84
C ALA A 224 -8.98 -1.38 22.18
N CYS A 225 -9.02 -2.53 21.48
CA CYS A 225 -8.01 -3.57 21.64
C CYS A 225 -6.67 -3.06 21.09
N PRO A 226 -5.63 -2.88 21.94
CA PRO A 226 -4.35 -2.35 21.50
C PRO A 226 -3.52 -3.41 20.79
N VAL A 227 -2.99 -3.04 19.64
CA VAL A 227 -2.04 -3.83 18.84
C VAL A 227 -0.76 -3.00 18.66
N PRO A 228 0.28 -3.23 19.47
CA PRO A 228 1.56 -2.56 19.31
C PRO A 228 2.25 -3.01 18.02
N LEU A 229 2.55 -2.05 17.14
CA LEU A 229 3.27 -2.32 15.91
C LEU A 229 4.78 -2.23 16.15
N THR A 230 5.54 -3.14 15.54
CA THR A 230 6.99 -3.25 15.71
C THR A 230 7.77 -2.78 14.49
N GLY A 231 7.11 -2.62 13.35
CA GLY A 231 7.74 -2.17 12.11
C GLY A 231 6.75 -2.15 10.95
N VAL A 232 7.25 -1.69 9.82
CA VAL A 232 6.53 -1.63 8.55
C VAL A 232 6.90 -2.85 7.72
N GLN A 233 5.94 -3.47 7.03
CA GLN A 233 6.23 -4.52 6.05
C GLN A 233 7.06 -3.94 4.90
N PRO A 234 8.00 -4.71 4.30
CA PRO A 234 8.87 -4.21 3.25
C PRO A 234 8.10 -3.81 1.99
N VAL A 235 8.70 -2.90 1.19
CA VAL A 235 8.05 -2.30 0.02
C VAL A 235 7.63 -3.31 -1.04
N ASP A 236 8.35 -4.41 -1.19
CA ASP A 236 8.02 -5.49 -2.13
C ASP A 236 6.75 -6.28 -1.76
N ARG A 237 6.25 -6.12 -0.53
CA ARG A 237 4.96 -6.65 -0.04
C ARG A 237 3.85 -5.60 0.01
N ALA A 238 4.16 -4.34 -0.21
CA ALA A 238 3.18 -3.25 -0.21
C ALA A 238 2.31 -3.25 -1.47
N ILE A 239 1.11 -2.70 -1.37
CA ILE A 239 0.21 -2.54 -2.52
C ILE A 239 0.71 -1.45 -3.46
N SER A 240 1.36 -0.42 -2.93
CA SER A 240 1.92 0.72 -3.67
C SER A 240 3.15 1.30 -2.98
N THR A 241 3.77 2.25 -3.64
CA THR A 241 5.00 2.91 -3.20
C THR A 241 4.73 4.38 -2.93
N ALA A 242 5.25 4.91 -1.82
CA ALA A 242 5.42 6.33 -1.55
C ALA A 242 6.87 6.74 -1.82
N GLY A 243 7.12 8.01 -2.01
CA GLY A 243 8.41 8.50 -2.49
C GLY A 243 8.48 8.47 -4.02
N GLY A 244 9.61 8.88 -4.58
CA GLY A 244 9.81 8.98 -6.02
C GLY A 244 10.41 10.31 -6.45
N VAL A 245 10.31 10.63 -7.73
CA VAL A 245 10.83 11.89 -8.30
C VAL A 245 10.08 13.07 -7.70
N ALA A 246 10.80 13.97 -7.03
CA ALA A 246 10.24 15.15 -6.40
C ALA A 246 9.54 16.06 -7.44
N PHE A 247 8.40 16.65 -7.08
CA PHE A 247 7.67 17.54 -7.99
C PHE A 247 8.50 18.78 -8.38
N ASP A 248 9.40 19.24 -7.50
CA ASP A 248 10.30 20.33 -7.81
C ASP A 248 11.38 19.97 -8.85
N ALA A 249 11.65 18.67 -9.07
CA ALA A 249 12.56 18.18 -10.10
C ALA A 249 11.95 18.19 -11.51
N VAL A 250 10.64 18.42 -11.63
CA VAL A 250 9.90 18.46 -12.90
C VAL A 250 9.25 19.82 -13.13
N ASP A 251 8.85 20.08 -14.37
CA ASP A 251 8.00 21.22 -14.71
C ASP A 251 6.51 20.88 -14.68
N GLU A 252 5.65 21.79 -15.09
CA GLU A 252 4.20 21.63 -15.11
C GLU A 252 3.70 20.52 -16.09
N GLN A 253 4.54 20.08 -17.01
CA GLN A 253 4.30 19.00 -17.96
C GLN A 253 5.05 17.71 -17.59
N PHE A 254 5.59 17.64 -16.37
CA PHE A 254 6.39 16.51 -15.90
C PHE A 254 7.69 16.24 -16.67
N MET A 255 8.24 17.26 -17.34
CA MET A 255 9.59 17.20 -17.92
C MET A 255 10.62 17.40 -16.82
N LEU A 256 11.64 16.56 -16.78
CA LEU A 256 12.76 16.68 -15.85
C LEU A 256 13.54 17.97 -16.13
N ARG A 257 13.66 18.87 -15.14
CA ARG A 257 14.42 20.11 -15.26
C ARG A 257 15.90 19.86 -15.56
N ALA A 258 16.46 18.81 -14.96
CA ALA A 258 17.85 18.41 -15.17
C ALA A 258 18.09 17.68 -16.50
N ARG A 259 17.03 17.26 -17.22
CA ARG A 259 17.10 16.49 -18.46
C ARG A 259 15.99 16.87 -19.44
N PRO A 260 16.12 18.04 -20.12
CA PRO A 260 15.12 18.47 -21.10
C PRO A 260 14.87 17.39 -22.18
N GLY A 261 13.60 17.24 -22.56
CA GLY A 261 13.14 16.18 -23.46
C GLY A 261 12.85 14.84 -22.79
N THR A 262 13.14 14.70 -21.47
CA THR A 262 12.76 13.52 -20.68
C THR A 262 11.62 13.88 -19.73
N PHE A 263 10.54 13.11 -19.78
CA PHE A 263 9.33 13.27 -18.99
C PHE A 263 9.15 12.06 -18.07
N VAL A 264 8.47 12.25 -16.95
CA VAL A 264 8.16 11.18 -15.99
C VAL A 264 6.66 11.14 -15.70
N ALA A 265 6.11 9.95 -15.45
CA ALA A 265 4.69 9.79 -15.18
C ALA A 265 4.39 8.62 -14.24
N GLY A 266 3.27 8.69 -13.59
CA GLY A 266 2.75 7.58 -12.78
C GLY A 266 3.36 7.48 -11.40
N GLU A 267 3.49 6.24 -10.93
CA GLU A 267 3.89 5.93 -9.56
C GLU A 267 5.37 6.25 -9.26
N MET A 268 6.17 6.54 -10.26
CA MET A 268 7.55 7.00 -10.03
C MET A 268 7.67 8.46 -9.55
N LEU A 269 6.57 9.23 -9.52
CA LEU A 269 6.52 10.56 -8.92
C LEU A 269 6.35 10.47 -7.39
N ASP A 270 6.86 11.46 -6.65
CA ASP A 270 6.75 11.50 -5.18
C ASP A 270 5.34 11.85 -4.71
N TRP A 271 4.49 10.85 -4.64
CA TRP A 271 3.14 10.97 -4.08
C TRP A 271 2.61 9.60 -3.67
N GLU A 272 1.58 9.60 -2.84
CA GLU A 272 0.87 8.38 -2.46
C GLU A 272 -0.64 8.64 -2.40
N ALA A 273 -1.42 7.58 -2.49
CA ALA A 273 -2.86 7.64 -2.42
C ALA A 273 -3.44 6.39 -1.73
N PRO A 274 -4.60 6.50 -1.07
CA PRO A 274 -5.27 5.34 -0.51
C PRO A 274 -5.72 4.37 -1.61
N THR A 275 -6.00 3.11 -1.23
CA THR A 275 -6.63 2.14 -2.12
C THR A 275 -7.99 2.64 -2.60
N GLY A 276 -8.49 2.11 -3.73
CA GLY A 276 -9.80 2.50 -4.28
C GLY A 276 -9.76 3.10 -5.69
N GLY A 277 -8.60 3.02 -6.37
CA GLY A 277 -8.43 3.47 -7.76
C GLY A 277 -7.81 4.85 -7.91
N TYR A 278 -7.50 5.55 -6.82
CA TYR A 278 -6.88 6.88 -6.86
C TYR A 278 -5.49 6.85 -7.51
N LEU A 279 -4.68 5.81 -7.20
CA LEU A 279 -3.35 5.64 -7.79
C LEU A 279 -3.43 5.52 -9.32
N LEU A 280 -4.32 4.68 -9.84
CA LEU A 280 -4.53 4.54 -11.29
C LEU A 280 -5.05 5.83 -11.92
N GLN A 281 -5.97 6.55 -11.26
CA GLN A 281 -6.49 7.80 -11.77
C GLN A 281 -5.39 8.85 -11.94
N ALA A 282 -4.52 9.01 -10.95
CA ALA A 282 -3.43 9.96 -11.03
C ALA A 282 -2.32 9.49 -12.00
N THR A 283 -2.06 8.18 -12.08
CA THR A 283 -1.16 7.63 -13.10
C THR A 283 -1.61 7.99 -14.51
N PHE A 284 -2.90 7.84 -14.82
CA PHE A 284 -3.44 8.25 -16.12
C PHE A 284 -3.38 9.76 -16.33
N SER A 285 -3.69 10.54 -15.31
CA SER A 285 -3.67 12.01 -15.40
C SER A 285 -2.26 12.54 -15.67
N THR A 286 -1.26 12.02 -14.95
CA THR A 286 0.14 12.41 -15.14
C THR A 286 0.68 11.92 -16.49
N ALA A 287 0.26 10.74 -16.96
CA ALA A 287 0.63 10.23 -18.27
C ALA A 287 0.09 11.10 -19.42
N VAL A 288 -1.16 11.58 -19.31
CA VAL A 288 -1.75 12.52 -20.29
C VAL A 288 -1.00 13.84 -20.28
N ALA A 289 -0.71 14.40 -19.10
CA ALA A 289 0.02 15.66 -18.99
C ALA A 289 1.45 15.54 -19.55
N ALA A 290 2.15 14.44 -19.27
CA ALA A 290 3.47 14.18 -19.86
C ALA A 290 3.40 14.01 -21.39
N ALA A 291 2.38 13.36 -21.93
CA ALA A 291 2.18 13.22 -23.37
C ALA A 291 1.90 14.57 -24.05
N ASP A 292 1.10 15.43 -23.43
CA ASP A 292 0.91 16.81 -23.93
C ASP A 292 2.20 17.63 -23.84
N GLY A 293 3.02 17.42 -22.82
CA GLY A 293 4.36 17.99 -22.71
C GLY A 293 5.28 17.57 -23.87
N VAL A 294 5.28 16.27 -24.18
CA VAL A 294 6.03 15.73 -25.34
C VAL A 294 5.58 16.36 -26.66
N ARG A 295 4.25 16.50 -26.87
CA ARG A 295 3.73 17.14 -28.09
C ARG A 295 4.23 18.56 -28.24
N ARG A 296 4.18 19.37 -27.18
CA ARG A 296 4.71 20.74 -27.16
C ARG A 296 6.22 20.78 -27.40
N TRP A 297 6.96 19.89 -26.74
CA TRP A 297 8.42 19.78 -26.93
C TRP A 297 8.79 19.51 -28.38
N LEU A 298 8.02 18.67 -29.07
CA LEU A 298 8.22 18.33 -30.49
C LEU A 298 7.62 19.35 -31.48
N GLY A 299 7.03 20.46 -30.98
CA GLY A 299 6.37 21.47 -31.83
C GLY A 299 5.10 20.94 -32.53
N ARG A 300 4.39 20.00 -31.91
CA ARG A 300 3.17 19.37 -32.43
C ARG A 300 1.98 19.76 -31.53
N ASP A 301 1.49 20.98 -31.70
CA ASP A 301 0.28 21.47 -30.99
C ASP A 301 -1.01 20.79 -31.47
#